data_2f5aca047d783a4bd71b8427a2bf72a5
#
_entry.id   2f5aca047d783a4bd71b8427a2bf72a5
#
_cell.length_a   1.000
_cell.length_b   1.000
_cell.length_c   1.000
_cell.angle_alpha   90.00
_cell.angle_beta   90.00
_cell.angle_gamma   90.00
#
_symmetry.space_group_name_H-M   'P 1'
#
loop_
_entity.id
_entity.type
_entity.pdbx_description
1 polymer ?
#
loop_
_entity_poly.entity_id
_entity_poly.type
_entity_poly.pdbx_seq_one_letter_code
_entity_poly.pdbx_strand_id
1 'polypeptide(L)'
;MRDSRRDLWAVVLAGGVGDSPAPLRHTLDRVTQLIPPSQTVVVTHAAHVAGEVAGHPAITVLAQPCDRGTAAGVLLAAHWIRARAPGAVAAVFPTNHLVVAESVPMSHVAAAGEYVRDHPEWLLLLGVHPTEPGFEGAWIEPGEPVGWTGRGAVHRIRALHEKPPADLARRLHGRALCNTFAFTATVRALVEAGLACLPLLHDRLTRFDLFTGTRYETMALQQAYLFAPTADFSRTILASSTIPLAVVEVPAVSWWDLGATERVAGRVGVEDRRE
;
A
#
# COMPACT_ATOMS: atom_id res chain seq x y z
N MET A 1 -4.02 -26.86 -10.84
CA MET A 1 -3.97 -25.40 -10.79
C MET A 1 -4.28 -25.01 -9.35
N ARG A 2 -3.29 -24.63 -8.55
CA ARG A 2 -3.53 -24.13 -7.18
C ARG A 2 -4.27 -22.80 -7.31
N ASP A 3 -5.32 -22.62 -6.55
CA ASP A 3 -6.08 -21.37 -6.51
C ASP A 3 -5.13 -20.24 -6.06
N SER A 4 -4.67 -19.45 -7.03
CA SER A 4 -3.68 -18.39 -6.86
C SER A 4 -4.12 -17.30 -5.87
N ARG A 5 -5.41 -17.29 -5.50
CA ARG A 5 -5.99 -16.33 -4.57
C ARG A 5 -5.77 -16.70 -3.10
N ARG A 6 -5.45 -17.98 -2.79
CA ARG A 6 -5.32 -18.45 -1.40
C ARG A 6 -4.18 -17.83 -0.63
N ASP A 7 -3.17 -17.30 -1.32
CA ASP A 7 -1.97 -16.73 -0.71
C ASP A 7 -1.88 -15.19 -0.86
N LEU A 8 -2.93 -14.55 -1.44
CA LEU A 8 -2.98 -13.09 -1.58
C LEU A 8 -3.65 -12.45 -0.37
N TRP A 9 -2.94 -11.58 0.33
CA TRP A 9 -3.40 -10.84 1.49
C TRP A 9 -3.51 -9.36 1.17
N ALA A 10 -4.52 -8.69 1.71
CA ALA A 10 -4.65 -7.25 1.64
C ALA A 10 -4.08 -6.59 2.91
N VAL A 11 -3.34 -5.52 2.72
CA VAL A 11 -2.88 -4.62 3.79
C VAL A 11 -3.43 -3.23 3.49
N VAL A 12 -4.39 -2.78 4.28
CA VAL A 12 -5.01 -1.46 4.15
C VAL A 12 -4.42 -0.53 5.20
N LEU A 13 -3.75 0.53 4.76
CA LEU A 13 -3.12 1.50 5.65
C LEU A 13 -4.10 2.64 5.95
N ALA A 14 -4.63 2.67 7.16
CA ALA A 14 -5.62 3.62 7.65
C ALA A 14 -5.06 4.42 8.84
N GLY A 15 -3.99 5.17 8.62
CA GLY A 15 -3.23 5.84 9.68
C GLY A 15 -3.09 7.36 9.54
N GLY A 16 -3.80 8.00 8.62
CA GLY A 16 -3.76 9.45 8.44
C GLY A 16 -4.45 10.21 9.59
N VAL A 17 -3.87 11.34 10.00
CA VAL A 17 -4.48 12.24 10.98
C VAL A 17 -5.70 12.93 10.35
N GLY A 18 -6.89 12.69 10.88
CA GLY A 18 -8.14 13.32 10.41
C GLY A 18 -8.92 12.49 9.39
N ASP A 19 -8.59 11.22 9.21
CA ASP A 19 -9.30 10.35 8.27
C ASP A 19 -10.77 10.18 8.67
N SER A 20 -11.66 10.62 7.79
CA SER A 20 -13.06 10.22 7.80
C SER A 20 -13.15 8.70 7.61
N PRO A 21 -14.12 7.99 8.22
CA PRO A 21 -14.31 6.55 8.00
C PRO A 21 -14.68 6.18 6.56
N ALA A 22 -15.15 7.14 5.77
CA ALA A 22 -15.59 6.89 4.39
C ALA A 22 -14.49 6.34 3.47
N PRO A 23 -13.25 6.88 3.41
CA PRO A 23 -12.18 6.33 2.57
C PRO A 23 -11.80 4.90 2.92
N LEU A 24 -11.77 4.55 4.21
CA LEU A 24 -11.48 3.19 4.64
C LEU A 24 -12.58 2.23 4.18
N ARG A 25 -13.86 2.58 4.35
CA ARG A 25 -14.99 1.76 3.89
C ARG A 25 -14.91 1.50 2.40
N HIS A 26 -14.75 2.54 1.57
CA HIS A 26 -14.60 2.40 0.12
C HIS A 26 -13.43 1.49 -0.26
N THR A 27 -12.29 1.64 0.41
CA THR A 27 -11.14 0.76 0.17
C THR A 27 -11.46 -0.69 0.54
N LEU A 28 -12.12 -0.94 1.67
CA LEU A 28 -12.49 -2.28 2.11
C LEU A 28 -13.52 -2.91 1.18
N ASP A 29 -14.58 -2.19 0.77
CA ASP A 29 -15.60 -2.66 -0.15
C ASP A 29 -14.97 -3.10 -1.49
N ARG A 30 -13.98 -2.36 -1.99
CA ARG A 30 -13.24 -2.70 -3.19
C ARG A 30 -12.32 -3.91 -3.00
N VAL A 31 -11.54 -3.91 -1.95
CA VAL A 31 -10.54 -4.95 -1.66
C VAL A 31 -11.22 -6.30 -1.44
N THR A 32 -12.34 -6.32 -0.72
CA THR A 32 -13.07 -7.57 -0.39
C THR A 32 -13.77 -8.22 -1.60
N GLN A 33 -13.87 -7.53 -2.74
CA GLN A 33 -14.29 -8.15 -4.00
C GLN A 33 -13.27 -9.16 -4.54
N LEU A 34 -11.99 -9.00 -4.21
CA LEU A 34 -10.92 -9.88 -4.66
C LEU A 34 -10.34 -10.73 -3.53
N ILE A 35 -10.10 -10.13 -2.37
CA ILE A 35 -9.39 -10.74 -1.25
C ILE A 35 -10.37 -10.90 -0.09
N PRO A 36 -10.55 -12.13 0.44
CA PRO A 36 -11.55 -12.35 1.48
C PRO A 36 -11.22 -11.57 2.77
N PRO A 37 -12.24 -11.16 3.55
CA PRO A 37 -12.05 -10.46 4.81
C PRO A 37 -11.07 -11.16 5.78
N SER A 38 -11.03 -12.49 5.80
CA SER A 38 -10.09 -13.27 6.63
C SER A 38 -8.62 -13.16 6.21
N GLN A 39 -8.35 -12.64 5.01
CA GLN A 39 -7.03 -12.34 4.49
C GLN A 39 -6.82 -10.83 4.31
N THR A 40 -7.64 -10.02 4.97
CA THR A 40 -7.52 -8.55 4.95
C THR A 40 -7.06 -8.06 6.32
N VAL A 41 -6.03 -7.24 6.31
CA VAL A 41 -5.42 -6.62 7.50
C VAL A 41 -5.55 -5.10 7.36
N VAL A 42 -6.14 -4.45 8.33
CA VAL A 42 -6.17 -2.99 8.45
C VAL A 42 -5.12 -2.57 9.47
N VAL A 43 -4.20 -1.71 9.06
CA VAL A 43 -3.22 -1.09 9.95
C VAL A 43 -3.68 0.33 10.26
N THR A 44 -3.93 0.60 11.52
CA THR A 44 -4.44 1.91 11.98
C THR A 44 -3.81 2.31 13.32
N HIS A 45 -4.11 3.50 13.83
CA HIS A 45 -3.71 3.90 15.18
C HIS A 45 -4.71 3.42 16.23
N ALA A 46 -4.22 3.11 17.42
CA ALA A 46 -5.05 2.59 18.52
C ALA A 46 -6.25 3.50 18.87
N ALA A 47 -6.12 4.82 18.63
CA ALA A 47 -7.17 5.79 18.89
C ALA A 47 -8.37 5.71 17.90
N HIS A 48 -8.21 5.06 16.75
CA HIS A 48 -9.19 5.04 15.64
C HIS A 48 -9.93 3.72 15.46
N VAL A 49 -9.60 2.68 16.25
CA VAL A 49 -10.04 1.28 16.04
C VAL A 49 -11.56 1.06 16.21
N ALA A 50 -12.24 1.86 17.01
CA ALA A 50 -13.53 1.46 17.58
C ALA A 50 -14.74 1.51 16.62
N GLY A 51 -14.66 2.14 15.45
CA GLY A 51 -15.83 2.35 14.58
C GLY A 51 -15.70 1.86 13.14
N GLU A 52 -14.49 1.70 12.66
CA GLU A 52 -14.22 1.70 11.21
C GLU A 52 -14.38 0.34 10.54
N VAL A 53 -14.24 -0.76 11.28
CA VAL A 53 -14.29 -2.14 10.76
C VAL A 53 -15.52 -2.91 11.24
N ALA A 54 -16.47 -2.23 11.90
CA ALA A 54 -17.63 -2.86 12.55
C ALA A 54 -18.52 -3.72 11.62
N GLY A 55 -18.47 -3.47 10.30
CA GLY A 55 -19.21 -4.26 9.30
C GLY A 55 -18.51 -5.55 8.82
N HIS A 56 -17.25 -5.76 9.20
CA HIS A 56 -16.42 -6.87 8.69
C HIS A 56 -15.67 -7.60 9.82
N PRO A 57 -16.35 -8.42 10.64
CA PRO A 57 -15.75 -9.03 11.84
C PRO A 57 -14.61 -10.01 11.54
N ALA A 58 -14.44 -10.44 10.29
CA ALA A 58 -13.34 -11.32 9.88
C ALA A 58 -12.06 -10.56 9.47
N ILE A 59 -12.12 -9.23 9.36
CA ILE A 59 -10.93 -8.40 9.07
C ILE A 59 -10.09 -8.29 10.33
N THR A 60 -8.79 -8.48 10.17
CA THR A 60 -7.84 -8.24 11.27
C THR A 60 -7.45 -6.77 11.35
N VAL A 61 -7.51 -6.22 12.55
CA VAL A 61 -7.04 -4.85 12.81
C VAL A 61 -5.75 -4.90 13.60
N LEU A 62 -4.69 -4.31 13.06
CA LEU A 62 -3.41 -4.09 13.74
C LEU A 62 -3.34 -2.64 14.20
N ALA A 63 -3.59 -2.43 15.50
CA ALA A 63 -3.60 -1.11 16.11
C ALA A 63 -2.17 -0.71 16.52
N GLN A 64 -1.56 0.20 15.76
CA GLN A 64 -0.24 0.75 16.09
C GLN A 64 -0.32 1.55 17.40
N PRO A 65 0.56 1.29 18.38
CA PRO A 65 0.55 2.00 19.67
C PRO A 65 0.85 3.50 19.55
N CYS A 66 1.64 3.88 18.55
CA CYS A 66 1.96 5.26 18.21
C CYS A 66 2.34 5.37 16.75
N ASP A 67 2.33 6.59 16.19
CA ASP A 67 2.77 6.84 14.83
C ASP A 67 4.29 6.67 14.70
N ARG A 68 4.69 5.79 13.80
CA ARG A 68 6.07 5.54 13.39
C ARG A 68 6.23 5.62 11.87
N GLY A 69 5.29 6.28 11.20
CA GLY A 69 5.28 6.45 9.75
C GLY A 69 4.83 5.20 8.98
N THR A 70 4.71 5.38 7.66
CA THR A 70 4.16 4.36 6.76
C THR A 70 5.01 3.09 6.69
N ALA A 71 6.34 3.18 6.84
CA ALA A 71 7.21 2.02 6.84
C ALA A 71 6.91 1.06 8.01
N ALA A 72 6.66 1.60 9.21
CA ALA A 72 6.34 0.79 10.37
C ALA A 72 5.01 0.04 10.20
N GLY A 73 4.00 0.68 9.59
CA GLY A 73 2.71 0.05 9.31
C GLY A 73 2.82 -1.09 8.29
N VAL A 74 3.51 -0.87 7.17
CA VAL A 74 3.74 -1.89 6.15
C VAL A 74 4.52 -3.08 6.71
N LEU A 75 5.62 -2.82 7.42
CA LEU A 75 6.46 -3.88 7.98
C LEU A 75 5.76 -4.65 9.11
N LEU A 76 4.97 -3.98 9.95
CA LEU A 76 4.15 -4.65 10.96
C LEU A 76 3.20 -5.67 10.31
N ALA A 77 2.46 -5.25 9.27
CA ALA A 77 1.58 -6.15 8.55
C ALA A 77 2.34 -7.30 7.88
N ALA A 78 3.48 -7.02 7.25
CA ALA A 78 4.31 -8.04 6.60
C ALA A 78 4.81 -9.09 7.60
N HIS A 79 5.30 -8.68 8.77
CA HIS A 79 5.71 -9.59 9.85
C HIS A 79 4.52 -10.42 10.36
N TRP A 80 3.39 -9.77 10.67
CA TRP A 80 2.20 -10.43 11.17
C TRP A 80 1.63 -11.47 10.20
N ILE A 81 1.59 -11.15 8.89
CA ILE A 81 1.13 -12.09 7.85
C ILE A 81 2.15 -13.22 7.69
N ARG A 82 3.46 -12.92 7.67
CA ARG A 82 4.52 -13.93 7.55
C ARG A 82 4.44 -15.00 8.63
N ALA A 83 4.13 -14.62 9.87
CA ALA A 83 3.98 -15.57 10.98
C ALA A 83 2.84 -16.56 10.76
N ARG A 84 1.83 -16.24 9.92
CA ARG A 84 0.66 -17.07 9.62
C ARG A 84 0.71 -17.73 8.25
N ALA A 85 1.26 -17.05 7.28
CA ALA A 85 1.34 -17.47 5.88
C ALA A 85 2.70 -17.04 5.29
N PRO A 86 3.80 -17.79 5.56
CA PRO A 86 5.15 -17.41 5.15
C PRO A 86 5.34 -17.21 3.64
N GLY A 87 4.53 -17.88 2.82
CA GLY A 87 4.55 -17.76 1.35
C GLY A 87 3.58 -16.72 0.79
N ALA A 88 2.95 -15.91 1.64
CA ALA A 88 1.94 -14.95 1.19
C ALA A 88 2.53 -13.83 0.33
N VAL A 89 1.68 -13.35 -0.58
CA VAL A 89 1.83 -12.08 -1.28
C VAL A 89 0.96 -11.04 -0.58
N ALA A 90 1.52 -9.90 -0.24
CA ALA A 90 0.80 -8.75 0.27
C ALA A 90 0.47 -7.78 -0.86
N ALA A 91 -0.80 -7.40 -0.98
CA ALA A 91 -1.26 -6.26 -1.75
C ALA A 91 -1.54 -5.11 -0.77
N VAL A 92 -0.78 -4.04 -0.87
CA VAL A 92 -0.86 -2.88 0.03
C VAL A 92 -1.69 -1.78 -0.62
N PHE A 93 -2.58 -1.18 0.16
CA PHE A 93 -3.49 -0.12 -0.28
C PHE A 93 -3.47 1.04 0.72
N PRO A 94 -3.32 2.29 0.26
CA PRO A 94 -3.62 3.46 1.08
C PRO A 94 -5.13 3.71 1.13
N THR A 95 -5.62 4.36 2.17
CA THR A 95 -7.03 4.76 2.28
C THR A 95 -7.34 6.14 1.69
N ASN A 96 -6.32 6.94 1.43
CA ASN A 96 -6.45 8.31 0.93
C ASN A 96 -6.63 8.42 -0.58
N HIS A 97 -6.78 7.29 -1.29
CA HIS A 97 -7.01 7.27 -2.74
C HIS A 97 -8.42 6.78 -3.09
N LEU A 98 -9.16 7.59 -3.82
CA LEU A 98 -10.47 7.25 -4.37
C LEU A 98 -10.32 6.72 -5.79
N VAL A 99 -10.88 5.54 -6.07
CA VAL A 99 -10.86 4.91 -7.40
C VAL A 99 -12.27 4.87 -7.96
N VAL A 100 -12.51 5.56 -9.08
CA VAL A 100 -13.83 5.64 -9.71
C VAL A 100 -14.23 4.33 -10.41
N ALA A 101 -13.28 3.64 -11.05
CA ALA A 101 -13.50 2.34 -11.69
C ALA A 101 -12.95 1.21 -10.84
N GLU A 102 -13.73 0.71 -9.89
CA GLU A 102 -13.27 -0.22 -8.84
C GLU A 102 -12.77 -1.56 -9.36
N SER A 103 -13.42 -2.13 -10.38
CA SER A 103 -13.08 -3.47 -10.89
C SER A 103 -11.74 -3.54 -11.62
N VAL A 104 -11.35 -2.49 -12.34
CA VAL A 104 -10.12 -2.46 -13.13
C VAL A 104 -8.87 -2.50 -12.24
N PRO A 105 -8.74 -1.67 -11.22
CA PRO A 105 -7.62 -1.76 -10.30
C PRO A 105 -7.46 -3.12 -9.63
N MET A 106 -8.54 -3.74 -9.16
CA MET A 106 -8.47 -5.04 -8.48
C MET A 106 -8.06 -6.17 -9.42
N SER A 107 -8.43 -6.12 -10.69
CA SER A 107 -7.95 -7.09 -11.67
C SER A 107 -6.44 -6.94 -11.96
N HIS A 108 -5.90 -5.71 -11.91
CA HIS A 108 -4.46 -5.48 -12.01
C HIS A 108 -3.72 -5.89 -10.75
N VAL A 109 -4.33 -5.70 -9.56
CA VAL A 109 -3.79 -6.21 -8.29
C VAL A 109 -3.67 -7.73 -8.31
N ALA A 110 -4.69 -8.45 -8.80
CA ALA A 110 -4.64 -9.90 -8.95
C ALA A 110 -3.48 -10.32 -9.85
N ALA A 111 -3.36 -9.73 -11.04
CA ALA A 111 -2.30 -10.02 -12.00
C ALA A 111 -0.90 -9.64 -11.46
N ALA A 112 -0.79 -8.53 -10.74
CA ALA A 112 0.45 -8.13 -10.07
C ALA A 112 0.83 -9.11 -8.94
N GLY A 113 -0.16 -9.63 -8.21
CA GLY A 113 0.05 -10.65 -7.18
C GLY A 113 0.55 -11.97 -7.78
N GLU A 114 0.04 -12.38 -8.95
CA GLU A 114 0.56 -13.54 -9.68
C GLU A 114 1.99 -13.32 -10.16
N TYR A 115 2.28 -12.14 -10.72
CA TYR A 115 3.62 -11.80 -11.18
C TYR A 115 4.66 -11.87 -10.07
N VAL A 116 4.41 -11.25 -8.90
CA VAL A 116 5.39 -11.29 -7.78
C VAL A 116 5.48 -12.65 -7.10
N ARG A 117 4.51 -13.55 -7.28
CA ARG A 117 4.63 -14.94 -6.83
C ARG A 117 5.66 -15.70 -7.66
N ASP A 118 5.68 -15.45 -8.98
CA ASP A 118 6.64 -16.05 -9.91
C ASP A 118 8.01 -15.34 -9.85
N HIS A 119 8.02 -14.09 -9.37
CA HIS A 119 9.19 -13.24 -9.23
C HIS A 119 9.29 -12.67 -7.81
N PRO A 120 9.59 -13.51 -6.80
CA PRO A 120 9.38 -13.18 -5.38
C PRO A 120 10.31 -12.11 -4.80
N GLU A 121 11.34 -11.72 -5.54
CA GLU A 121 12.28 -10.65 -5.19
C GLU A 121 11.73 -9.24 -5.50
N TRP A 122 10.73 -9.13 -6.38
CA TRP A 122 10.23 -7.83 -6.84
C TRP A 122 9.17 -7.23 -5.92
N LEU A 123 9.22 -5.90 -5.80
CA LEU A 123 8.09 -5.08 -5.36
C LEU A 123 7.50 -4.41 -6.61
N LEU A 124 6.24 -4.69 -6.90
CA LEU A 124 5.55 -4.22 -8.09
C LEU A 124 4.52 -3.15 -7.72
N LEU A 125 4.82 -1.90 -8.09
CA LEU A 125 3.93 -0.75 -7.93
C LEU A 125 2.86 -0.73 -9.03
N LEU A 126 1.67 -0.23 -8.72
CA LEU A 126 0.63 0.10 -9.68
C LEU A 126 0.70 1.62 -9.97
N GLY A 127 1.02 1.97 -11.19
CA GLY A 127 1.14 3.37 -11.61
C GLY A 127 0.01 3.76 -12.56
N VAL A 128 -0.46 5.00 -12.49
CA VAL A 128 -1.48 5.56 -13.39
C VAL A 128 -0.94 6.79 -14.10
N HIS A 129 -1.41 7.04 -15.32
CA HIS A 129 -1.10 8.30 -15.97
C HIS A 129 -1.83 9.45 -15.27
N PRO A 130 -1.12 10.54 -14.93
CA PRO A 130 -1.76 11.72 -14.37
C PRO A 130 -2.67 12.37 -15.42
N THR A 131 -3.87 12.76 -15.02
CA THR A 131 -4.81 13.49 -15.88
C THR A 131 -4.42 14.96 -16.03
N GLU A 132 -3.65 15.51 -15.09
CA GLU A 132 -3.22 16.91 -15.07
C GLU A 132 -1.70 17.03 -14.89
N PRO A 133 -1.05 18.02 -15.55
CA PRO A 133 0.39 18.26 -15.41
C PRO A 133 0.81 18.69 -14.01
N GLY A 134 -0.14 19.14 -13.18
CA GLY A 134 0.07 19.67 -11.82
C GLY A 134 -0.09 18.65 -10.70
N PHE A 135 0.00 17.36 -10.96
CA PHE A 135 -0.08 16.34 -9.91
C PHE A 135 1.05 16.54 -8.88
N GLU A 136 0.68 16.78 -7.62
CA GLU A 136 1.61 17.11 -6.53
C GLU A 136 2.11 15.88 -5.74
N GLY A 137 1.76 14.66 -6.17
CA GLY A 137 2.20 13.42 -5.54
C GLY A 137 3.56 12.93 -6.02
N ALA A 138 3.83 11.67 -5.76
CA ALA A 138 5.04 11.00 -6.22
C ALA A 138 4.90 10.50 -7.66
N TRP A 139 6.00 10.61 -8.43
CA TRP A 139 6.07 10.21 -9.83
C TRP A 139 7.02 9.05 -10.03
N ILE A 140 6.67 8.14 -10.93
CA ILE A 140 7.47 6.97 -11.32
C ILE A 140 7.88 7.12 -12.78
N GLU A 141 9.19 7.14 -13.05
CA GLU A 141 9.70 6.99 -14.40
C GLU A 141 9.89 5.51 -14.73
N PRO A 142 9.09 4.94 -15.66
CA PRO A 142 9.32 3.59 -16.16
C PRO A 142 10.65 3.49 -16.92
N GLY A 143 11.36 2.41 -16.73
CA GLY A 143 12.58 2.03 -17.47
C GLY A 143 12.31 0.95 -18.51
N GLU A 144 13.28 0.03 -18.68
CA GLU A 144 13.15 -1.10 -19.57
C GLU A 144 12.02 -2.05 -19.15
N PRO A 145 11.34 -2.71 -20.11
CA PRO A 145 10.38 -3.77 -19.81
C PRO A 145 11.13 -4.98 -19.24
N VAL A 146 10.58 -5.58 -18.18
CA VAL A 146 11.14 -6.76 -17.50
C VAL A 146 10.17 -7.94 -17.44
N GLY A 147 8.93 -7.76 -17.90
CA GLY A 147 7.94 -8.83 -17.91
C GLY A 147 6.54 -8.36 -18.32
N TRP A 148 5.58 -9.25 -18.08
CA TRP A 148 4.17 -9.04 -18.41
C TRP A 148 3.26 -9.70 -17.37
N THR A 149 2.29 -8.96 -16.82
CA THR A 149 1.36 -9.48 -15.80
C THR A 149 0.13 -10.20 -16.38
N GLY A 150 0.00 -10.29 -17.70
CA GLY A 150 -1.26 -10.68 -18.35
C GLY A 150 -2.23 -9.51 -18.54
N ARG A 151 -1.97 -8.35 -17.93
CA ARG A 151 -2.79 -7.13 -18.07
C ARG A 151 -2.00 -5.90 -18.47
N GLY A 152 -0.68 -5.93 -18.38
CA GLY A 152 0.18 -4.83 -18.77
C GLY A 152 1.64 -5.20 -18.68
N ALA A 153 2.47 -4.45 -19.42
CA ALA A 153 3.92 -4.58 -19.35
C ALA A 153 4.42 -4.18 -17.97
N VAL A 154 5.36 -4.95 -17.46
CA VAL A 154 6.08 -4.64 -16.22
C VAL A 154 7.38 -3.97 -16.61
N HIS A 155 7.59 -2.77 -16.11
CA HIS A 155 8.79 -1.98 -16.34
C HIS A 155 9.61 -1.89 -15.05
N ARG A 156 10.94 -2.02 -15.15
CA ARG A 156 11.82 -1.61 -14.06
C ARG A 156 11.59 -0.13 -13.76
N ILE A 157 11.64 0.27 -12.49
CA ILE A 157 11.58 1.69 -12.15
C ILE A 157 12.96 2.29 -12.38
N ARG A 158 13.04 3.33 -13.23
CA ARG A 158 14.25 4.10 -13.49
C ARG A 158 14.48 5.15 -12.41
N ALA A 159 13.43 5.85 -12.01
CA ALA A 159 13.50 6.87 -10.97
C ALA A 159 12.15 7.05 -10.27
N LEU A 160 12.22 7.38 -8.99
CA LEU A 160 11.08 7.83 -8.17
C LEU A 160 11.32 9.28 -7.76
N HIS A 161 10.30 10.11 -7.95
CA HIS A 161 10.36 11.53 -7.61
C HIS A 161 9.25 11.85 -6.60
N GLU A 162 9.63 12.03 -5.35
CA GLU A 162 8.70 12.45 -4.29
C GLU A 162 8.43 13.95 -4.38
N LYS A 163 7.19 14.33 -4.68
CA LYS A 163 6.72 15.72 -4.77
C LYS A 163 7.72 16.61 -5.54
N PRO A 164 7.99 16.32 -6.82
CA PRO A 164 8.96 17.08 -7.58
C PRO A 164 8.51 18.54 -7.74
N PRO A 165 9.45 19.49 -7.93
CA PRO A 165 9.11 20.85 -8.29
C PRO A 165 8.21 20.92 -9.54
N ALA A 166 7.38 21.95 -9.65
CA ALA A 166 6.36 22.06 -10.71
C ALA A 166 6.95 22.01 -12.14
N ASP A 167 8.17 22.52 -12.35
CA ASP A 167 8.86 22.45 -13.63
C ASP A 167 9.29 21.03 -14.00
N LEU A 168 9.72 20.22 -13.01
CA LEU A 168 10.03 18.82 -13.21
C LEU A 168 8.73 18.02 -13.43
N ALA A 169 7.69 18.24 -12.64
CA ALA A 169 6.40 17.58 -12.82
C ALA A 169 5.83 17.79 -14.24
N ARG A 170 5.94 19.03 -14.79
CA ARG A 170 5.54 19.30 -16.17
C ARG A 170 6.36 18.54 -17.22
N ARG A 171 7.65 18.34 -16.99
CA ARG A 171 8.51 17.51 -17.87
C ARG A 171 8.22 16.03 -17.80
N LEU A 172 7.78 15.53 -16.63
CA LEU A 172 7.42 14.15 -16.39
C LEU A 172 6.05 13.79 -16.96
N HIS A 173 5.16 14.77 -17.09
CA HIS A 173 3.81 14.55 -17.61
C HIS A 173 3.84 13.91 -19.01
N GLY A 174 3.05 12.87 -19.20
CA GLY A 174 3.00 12.06 -20.43
C GLY A 174 4.16 11.07 -20.62
N ARG A 175 5.14 11.05 -19.70
CA ARG A 175 6.28 10.11 -19.74
C ARG A 175 6.44 9.29 -18.47
N ALA A 176 5.87 9.75 -17.37
CA ALA A 176 5.93 9.12 -16.08
C ALA A 176 4.52 8.85 -15.53
N LEU A 177 4.43 7.94 -14.59
CA LEU A 177 3.21 7.52 -13.93
C LEU A 177 3.13 8.17 -12.54
N CYS A 178 1.93 8.41 -12.06
CA CYS A 178 1.70 8.72 -10.65
C CYS A 178 1.91 7.47 -9.80
N ASN A 179 2.62 7.60 -8.69
CA ASN A 179 2.68 6.56 -7.67
C ASN A 179 1.37 6.55 -6.88
N THR A 180 0.59 5.49 -7.05
CA THR A 180 -0.68 5.32 -6.32
C THR A 180 -0.48 4.84 -4.89
N PHE A 181 0.74 4.51 -4.50
CA PHE A 181 1.09 3.80 -3.28
C PHE A 181 0.40 2.42 -3.15
N ALA A 182 -0.35 1.97 -4.17
CA ALA A 182 -0.79 0.59 -4.24
C ALA A 182 0.31 -0.27 -4.86
N PHE A 183 0.66 -1.39 -4.22
CA PHE A 183 1.71 -2.28 -4.70
C PHE A 183 1.50 -3.72 -4.21
N THR A 184 2.18 -4.65 -4.86
CA THR A 184 2.25 -6.05 -4.44
C THR A 184 3.71 -6.46 -4.22
N ALA A 185 3.94 -7.29 -3.20
CA ALA A 185 5.23 -7.91 -2.92
C ALA A 185 5.02 -9.19 -2.11
N THR A 186 5.96 -10.13 -2.14
CA THR A 186 5.95 -11.22 -1.16
C THR A 186 6.21 -10.65 0.24
N VAL A 187 5.56 -11.22 1.27
CA VAL A 187 5.83 -10.80 2.66
C VAL A 187 7.31 -11.00 3.03
N ARG A 188 7.97 -11.97 2.40
CA ARG A 188 9.41 -12.21 2.54
C ARG A 188 10.21 -11.01 2.02
N ALA A 189 9.95 -10.54 0.81
CA ALA A 189 10.66 -9.40 0.23
C ALA A 189 10.47 -8.13 1.08
N LEU A 190 9.27 -7.89 1.61
CA LEU A 190 9.02 -6.76 2.51
C LEU A 190 9.82 -6.84 3.80
N VAL A 191 9.89 -8.03 4.41
CA VAL A 191 10.66 -8.24 5.64
C VAL A 191 12.16 -8.11 5.39
N GLU A 192 12.68 -8.65 4.27
CA GLU A 192 14.08 -8.50 3.85
C GLU A 192 14.42 -7.03 3.58
N ALA A 193 13.51 -6.27 2.97
CA ALA A 193 13.63 -4.83 2.83
C ALA A 193 13.71 -4.10 4.17
N GLY A 194 12.86 -4.50 5.12
CA GLY A 194 12.90 -4.00 6.48
C GLY A 194 14.24 -4.27 7.17
N LEU A 195 14.81 -5.48 7.00
CA LEU A 195 16.14 -5.80 7.50
C LEU A 195 17.23 -4.91 6.90
N ALA A 196 17.18 -4.69 5.59
CA ALA A 196 18.20 -3.92 4.88
C ALA A 196 18.13 -2.42 5.17
N CYS A 197 16.93 -1.84 5.22
CA CYS A 197 16.75 -0.39 5.32
C CYS A 197 16.47 0.10 6.75
N LEU A 198 15.86 -0.73 7.59
CA LEU A 198 15.38 -0.39 8.94
C LEU A 198 15.70 -1.51 9.94
N PRO A 199 16.99 -1.89 10.11
CA PRO A 199 17.38 -3.08 10.89
C PRO A 199 16.87 -3.06 12.34
N LEU A 200 16.81 -1.88 12.98
CA LEU A 200 16.27 -1.75 14.32
C LEU A 200 14.78 -2.07 14.40
N LEU A 201 13.99 -1.56 13.44
CA LEU A 201 12.56 -1.86 13.37
C LEU A 201 12.33 -3.35 13.07
N HIS A 202 13.10 -3.89 12.12
CA HIS A 202 13.05 -5.33 11.79
C HIS A 202 13.34 -6.20 13.01
N ASP A 203 14.41 -5.94 13.78
CA ASP A 203 14.72 -6.68 15.01
C ASP A 203 13.57 -6.65 16.02
N ARG A 204 12.94 -5.47 16.20
CA ARG A 204 11.79 -5.29 17.09
C ARG A 204 10.58 -6.11 16.64
N LEU A 205 10.25 -6.05 15.34
CA LEU A 205 9.12 -6.80 14.79
C LEU A 205 9.39 -8.32 14.75
N THR A 206 10.62 -8.74 14.53
CA THR A 206 10.99 -10.17 14.63
C THR A 206 10.76 -10.73 16.04
N ARG A 207 11.01 -9.93 17.09
CA ARG A 207 10.65 -10.33 18.46
C ARG A 207 9.15 -10.35 18.69
N PHE A 208 8.41 -9.39 18.10
CA PHE A 208 6.95 -9.38 18.13
C PHE A 208 6.36 -10.64 17.49
N ASP A 209 6.94 -11.16 16.39
CA ASP A 209 6.48 -12.37 15.70
C ASP A 209 6.31 -13.57 16.66
N LEU A 210 7.17 -13.69 17.66
CA LEU A 210 7.13 -14.79 18.66
C LEU A 210 5.87 -14.79 19.53
N PHE A 211 5.17 -13.66 19.61
CA PHE A 211 3.98 -13.47 20.43
C PHE A 211 2.69 -13.32 19.61
N THR A 212 2.80 -13.34 18.30
CA THR A 212 1.67 -13.20 17.38
C THR A 212 0.65 -14.33 17.59
N GLY A 213 -0.63 -13.97 17.78
CA GLY A 213 -1.70 -14.94 18.10
C GLY A 213 -1.74 -15.41 19.55
N THR A 214 -0.90 -14.89 20.42
CA THR A 214 -0.92 -15.19 21.86
C THR A 214 -1.61 -14.08 22.66
N ARG A 215 -1.96 -14.35 23.93
CA ARG A 215 -2.46 -13.32 24.86
C ARG A 215 -1.50 -12.15 25.10
N TYR A 216 -0.25 -12.30 24.71
CA TYR A 216 0.81 -11.28 24.90
C TYR A 216 1.06 -10.43 23.65
N GLU A 217 0.32 -10.65 22.56
CA GLU A 217 0.51 -9.95 21.27
C GLU A 217 0.48 -8.42 21.43
N THR A 218 -0.54 -7.88 22.11
CA THR A 218 -0.65 -6.43 22.33
C THR A 218 0.53 -5.86 23.10
N MET A 219 0.96 -6.53 24.17
CA MET A 219 2.11 -6.10 24.97
C MET A 219 3.41 -6.15 24.14
N ALA A 220 3.61 -7.20 23.38
CA ALA A 220 4.79 -7.35 22.52
C ALA A 220 4.83 -6.26 21.44
N LEU A 221 3.66 -5.89 20.86
CA LEU A 221 3.54 -4.81 19.90
C LEU A 221 3.90 -3.45 20.52
N GLN A 222 3.41 -3.17 21.75
CA GLN A 222 3.78 -1.97 22.49
C GLN A 222 5.29 -1.87 22.69
N GLN A 223 5.93 -2.98 23.11
CA GLN A 223 7.39 -3.05 23.30
C GLN A 223 8.16 -2.87 21.97
N ALA A 224 7.66 -3.43 20.86
CA ALA A 224 8.27 -3.25 19.55
C ALA A 224 8.27 -1.77 19.11
N TYR A 225 7.20 -1.05 19.40
CA TYR A 225 7.04 0.35 18.99
C TYR A 225 7.73 1.36 19.91
N LEU A 226 8.04 1.00 21.14
CA LEU A 226 8.60 1.92 22.15
C LEU A 226 9.84 2.67 21.65
N PHE A 227 10.73 1.97 20.96
CA PHE A 227 11.97 2.52 20.40
C PHE A 227 12.07 2.35 18.87
N ALA A 228 10.95 2.10 18.19
CA ALA A 228 10.94 2.00 16.75
C ALA A 228 11.26 3.36 16.11
N PRO A 229 12.13 3.44 15.10
CA PRO A 229 12.36 4.66 14.36
C PRO A 229 11.10 5.08 13.58
N THR A 230 10.89 6.37 13.43
CA THR A 230 9.88 6.90 12.50
C THR A 230 10.46 6.91 11.09
N ALA A 231 9.78 6.26 10.14
CA ALA A 231 10.24 6.17 8.77
C ALA A 231 9.08 6.16 7.77
N ASP A 232 9.27 6.88 6.66
CA ASP A 232 8.38 6.87 5.51
C ASP A 232 8.78 5.74 4.55
N PHE A 233 7.79 4.96 4.09
CA PHE A 233 8.04 3.79 3.24
C PHE A 233 8.63 4.19 1.88
N SER A 234 8.08 5.23 1.24
CA SER A 234 8.59 5.69 -0.05
C SER A 234 10.02 6.18 0.03
N ARG A 235 10.31 7.02 1.02
CA ARG A 235 11.64 7.64 1.17
C ARG A 235 12.69 6.67 1.66
N THR A 236 12.30 5.70 2.49
CA THR A 236 13.28 4.81 3.15
C THR A 236 13.44 3.50 2.38
N ILE A 237 12.35 2.92 1.90
CA ILE A 237 12.37 1.59 1.26
C ILE A 237 12.31 1.72 -0.27
N LEU A 238 11.32 2.43 -0.82
CA LEU A 238 11.21 2.54 -2.28
C LEU A 238 12.35 3.37 -2.90
N ALA A 239 12.88 4.37 -2.21
CA ALA A 239 14.03 5.13 -2.69
C ALA A 239 15.37 4.40 -2.50
N SER A 240 15.40 3.27 -1.78
CA SER A 240 16.60 2.46 -1.61
C SER A 240 16.84 1.58 -2.85
N SER A 241 18.10 1.31 -3.17
CA SER A 241 18.46 0.36 -4.24
C SER A 241 18.49 -1.11 -3.77
N THR A 242 17.98 -1.38 -2.57
CA THR A 242 18.11 -2.70 -1.93
C THR A 242 17.10 -3.74 -2.43
N ILE A 243 15.99 -3.28 -3.02
CA ILE A 243 14.96 -4.16 -3.58
C ILE A 243 14.75 -3.84 -5.05
N PRO A 244 14.60 -4.84 -5.92
CA PRO A 244 14.17 -4.61 -7.30
C PRO A 244 12.75 -4.02 -7.32
N LEU A 245 12.62 -2.82 -7.88
CA LEU A 245 11.34 -2.14 -8.03
C LEU A 245 10.88 -2.20 -9.48
N ALA A 246 9.62 -2.54 -9.66
CA ALA A 246 8.95 -2.48 -10.95
C ALA A 246 7.61 -1.75 -10.84
N VAL A 247 7.09 -1.34 -11.97
CA VAL A 247 5.77 -0.73 -12.10
C VAL A 247 5.01 -1.39 -13.24
N VAL A 248 3.72 -1.64 -13.01
CA VAL A 248 2.75 -1.94 -14.06
C VAL A 248 1.82 -0.76 -14.23
N GLU A 249 1.61 -0.35 -15.47
CA GLU A 249 0.64 0.71 -15.78
C GLU A 249 -0.78 0.18 -15.58
N VAL A 250 -1.58 0.95 -14.86
CA VAL A 250 -3.01 0.72 -14.72
C VAL A 250 -3.73 1.70 -15.66
N PRO A 251 -4.72 1.25 -16.48
CA PRO A 251 -5.49 2.12 -17.34
C PRO A 251 -6.03 3.34 -16.59
N ALA A 252 -6.18 4.46 -17.31
CA ALA A 252 -6.63 5.71 -16.75
C ALA A 252 -7.99 5.54 -16.07
N VAL A 253 -7.98 5.41 -14.76
CA VAL A 253 -9.13 5.54 -13.89
C VAL A 253 -8.97 6.87 -13.18
N SER A 254 -10.06 7.53 -12.85
CA SER A 254 -9.96 8.78 -12.09
C SER A 254 -9.48 8.47 -10.69
N TRP A 255 -8.19 8.70 -10.43
CA TRP A 255 -7.61 8.65 -9.08
C TRP A 255 -7.72 10.03 -8.45
N TRP A 256 -8.16 10.05 -7.20
CA TRP A 256 -8.21 11.25 -6.37
C TRP A 256 -7.38 11.01 -5.12
N ASP A 257 -6.39 11.84 -4.90
CA ASP A 257 -5.68 11.90 -3.63
C ASP A 257 -6.54 12.73 -2.64
N LEU A 258 -7.09 12.08 -1.64
CA LEU A 258 -7.89 12.73 -0.59
C LEU A 258 -7.02 13.47 0.44
N GLY A 259 -5.71 13.30 0.40
CA GLY A 259 -4.77 13.99 1.30
C GLY A 259 -4.61 15.49 1.01
N ALA A 260 -5.12 15.99 -0.12
CA ALA A 260 -5.17 17.42 -0.41
C ALA A 260 -6.54 18.01 0.01
N THR A 261 -6.76 18.07 1.31
CA THR A 261 -8.04 18.32 1.98
C THR A 261 -8.81 19.59 1.56
N GLU A 262 -8.16 20.60 1.02
CA GLU A 262 -8.84 21.84 0.62
C GLU A 262 -9.47 21.82 -0.77
N ARG A 263 -9.03 20.92 -1.67
CA ARG A 263 -9.55 20.84 -3.04
C ARG A 263 -10.77 19.94 -3.23
N VAL A 264 -11.00 18.99 -2.35
CA VAL A 264 -12.14 18.07 -2.41
C VAL A 264 -13.43 18.77 -2.02
N ALA A 265 -13.40 19.67 -1.02
CA ALA A 265 -14.58 20.43 -0.60
C ALA A 265 -15.11 21.37 -1.70
N GLY A 266 -14.22 21.88 -2.59
CA GLY A 266 -14.61 22.76 -3.70
C GLY A 266 -15.23 22.03 -4.90
N ARG A 267 -14.96 20.74 -5.11
CA ARG A 267 -15.44 19.98 -6.28
C ARG A 267 -16.70 19.16 -6.00
N VAL A 268 -16.88 18.64 -4.79
CA VAL A 268 -18.13 17.96 -4.39
C VAL A 268 -19.32 18.91 -4.37
N GLY A 269 -19.09 20.23 -4.20
CA GLY A 269 -20.14 21.24 -4.24
C GLY A 269 -20.56 21.71 -5.64
N VAL A 270 -19.91 21.27 -6.72
CA VAL A 270 -20.20 21.72 -8.11
C VAL A 270 -21.08 20.72 -8.86
N GLU A 271 -21.08 19.44 -8.51
CA GLU A 271 -21.93 18.44 -9.17
C GLU A 271 -23.38 18.46 -8.66
N ASP A 272 -23.65 18.97 -7.47
CA ASP A 272 -25.02 19.03 -6.90
C ASP A 272 -25.84 20.27 -7.33
N ARG A 273 -25.34 21.06 -8.30
CA ARG A 273 -26.04 22.26 -8.84
C ARG A 273 -26.40 22.17 -10.33
N ARG A 274 -26.45 20.96 -10.87
CA ARG A 274 -26.92 20.73 -12.24
C ARG A 274 -28.02 19.66 -12.25
N GLU A 275 -29.14 19.98 -11.60
CA GLU A 275 -30.47 19.49 -11.87
C GLU A 275 -31.45 20.66 -11.92
#